data_eb2148c8b4b8a4719520372931afe14e
#
_entry.id   eb2148c8b4b8a4719520372931afe14e
#
_cell.length_a   1.000
_cell.length_b   1.000
_cell.length_c   1.000
_cell.angle_alpha   90.00
_cell.angle_beta   90.00
_cell.angle_gamma   90.00
#
_symmetry.space_group_name_H-M   'P 1'
#
loop_
_entity.id
_entity.type
_entity.pdbx_description
1 polymer ?
#
loop_
_entity_poly.entity_id
_entity_poly.type
_entity_poly.pdbx_seq_one_letter_code
_entity_poly.pdbx_strand_id
1 'polypeptide(L)'
;MTTRRLGIIMNGITGRMGYRQHLLRSILAIREEGGLLLSDGSRVELDPILVGRNAERVAEIARRHDVARWTTDLDAALADPDDTVYFDAQLTSVRAEAALKAIAAGKHLYVEKPIAEDEPAARELAEAADRAGIKHGVVHDKLYLPGLLKLRRLVEGGFFGRILSVRGEFGYWVFEGDWQPAQRPSWNYRAEDGGGIATDMFPHWSYVLEGIVAPVEAVTARLVTHIDQRWDEQGKPYAATADDAAYALFELAGGVMAQLNSSWVTRVHRDELVEFHVDGTEGSAVAGLHHCVAQHRSQTPRPVWNPDLAETTPFRQQWSPVPDNTEFDNGFKAQWEEFLRYVLGDGEHPHDFWSGVRGVQLAQAGARSSAEGRRVVLGEASAS
;
A
#
# COMPACT_ATOMS: atom_id res chain seq x y z
N MET A 1 -23.32 -24.98 -18.42
CA MET A 1 -23.25 -23.58 -18.00
C MET A 1 -22.02 -22.98 -18.67
N THR A 2 -22.15 -21.93 -19.47
CA THR A 2 -21.00 -21.24 -20.06
C THR A 2 -20.27 -20.54 -18.93
N THR A 3 -19.06 -20.95 -18.63
CA THR A 3 -18.22 -20.29 -17.62
C THR A 3 -17.89 -18.89 -18.14
N ARG A 4 -18.31 -17.86 -17.43
CA ARG A 4 -17.95 -16.47 -17.76
C ARG A 4 -16.45 -16.31 -17.53
N ARG A 5 -15.73 -15.80 -18.53
CA ARG A 5 -14.29 -15.58 -18.49
C ARG A 5 -13.98 -14.08 -18.37
N LEU A 6 -12.94 -13.72 -17.64
CA LEU A 6 -12.43 -12.37 -17.51
C LEU A 6 -10.94 -12.34 -17.88
N GLY A 7 -10.63 -11.71 -19.01
CA GLY A 7 -9.25 -11.53 -19.48
C GLY A 7 -8.54 -10.42 -18.73
N ILE A 8 -7.32 -10.69 -18.27
CA ILE A 8 -6.50 -9.77 -17.45
C ILE A 8 -5.10 -9.65 -18.04
N ILE A 9 -4.74 -8.48 -18.52
CA ILE A 9 -3.39 -8.16 -18.99
C ILE A 9 -2.52 -7.85 -17.76
N MET A 10 -1.55 -8.70 -17.46
CA MET A 10 -0.67 -8.55 -16.29
C MET A 10 0.71 -8.06 -16.71
N ASN A 11 0.95 -6.75 -16.64
CA ASN A 11 2.22 -6.13 -17.01
C ASN A 11 3.16 -5.97 -15.81
N GLY A 12 4.47 -6.20 -16.02
CA GLY A 12 5.47 -6.13 -14.96
C GLY A 12 5.59 -7.38 -14.09
N ILE A 13 5.06 -8.53 -14.54
CA ILE A 13 5.02 -9.79 -13.76
C ILE A 13 6.40 -10.44 -13.55
N THR A 14 7.45 -9.95 -14.19
CA THR A 14 8.82 -10.42 -13.95
C THR A 14 9.44 -9.80 -12.69
N GLY A 15 8.86 -8.72 -12.17
CA GLY A 15 9.23 -8.09 -10.91
C GLY A 15 8.72 -8.87 -9.69
N ARG A 16 9.36 -8.67 -8.53
CA ARG A 16 9.03 -9.39 -7.29
C ARG A 16 7.56 -9.25 -6.88
N MET A 17 7.00 -8.02 -6.94
CA MET A 17 5.61 -7.76 -6.55
C MET A 17 4.65 -8.37 -7.56
N GLY A 18 4.81 -8.05 -8.85
CA GLY A 18 3.97 -8.59 -9.93
C GLY A 18 3.93 -10.11 -9.93
N TYR A 19 5.08 -10.76 -9.77
CA TYR A 19 5.17 -12.22 -9.76
C TYR A 19 4.60 -12.84 -8.49
N ARG A 20 5.13 -12.44 -7.31
CA ARG A 20 4.82 -13.17 -6.06
C ARG A 20 3.48 -12.79 -5.47
N GLN A 21 3.13 -11.50 -5.46
CA GLN A 21 1.90 -11.06 -4.79
C GLN A 21 0.72 -11.10 -5.76
N HIS A 22 0.85 -10.50 -6.94
CA HIS A 22 -0.28 -10.34 -7.84
C HIS A 22 -0.56 -11.58 -8.69
N LEU A 23 0.47 -12.22 -9.27
CA LEU A 23 0.24 -13.42 -10.05
C LEU A 23 -0.02 -14.63 -9.13
N LEU A 24 0.98 -15.03 -8.30
CA LEU A 24 0.89 -16.30 -7.57
C LEU A 24 -0.14 -16.28 -6.46
N ARG A 25 -0.05 -15.27 -5.57
CA ARG A 25 -0.85 -15.23 -4.33
C ARG A 25 -2.21 -14.55 -4.51
N SER A 26 -2.52 -14.08 -5.71
CA SER A 26 -3.80 -13.47 -6.02
C SER A 26 -4.44 -14.15 -7.22
N ILE A 27 -4.09 -13.83 -8.45
CA ILE A 27 -4.79 -14.31 -9.63
C ILE A 27 -4.79 -15.84 -9.75
N LEU A 28 -3.64 -16.49 -9.55
CA LEU A 28 -3.59 -17.97 -9.61
C LEU A 28 -4.26 -18.61 -8.39
N ALA A 29 -4.17 -18.02 -7.19
CA ALA A 29 -4.87 -18.51 -6.02
C ALA A 29 -6.40 -18.46 -6.23
N ILE A 30 -6.95 -17.37 -6.77
CA ILE A 30 -8.38 -17.26 -7.12
C ILE A 30 -8.77 -18.33 -8.16
N ARG A 31 -7.90 -18.60 -9.15
CA ARG A 31 -8.15 -19.68 -10.13
C ARG A 31 -8.19 -21.06 -9.48
N GLU A 32 -7.25 -21.35 -8.57
CA GLU A 32 -7.19 -22.63 -7.83
C GLU A 32 -8.43 -22.84 -6.96
N GLU A 33 -9.05 -21.78 -6.46
CA GLU A 33 -10.32 -21.82 -5.73
C GLU A 33 -11.54 -21.96 -6.64
N GLY A 34 -11.34 -22.13 -7.95
CA GLY A 34 -12.39 -22.31 -8.95
C GLY A 34 -12.91 -21.00 -9.55
N GLY A 35 -12.17 -19.92 -9.46
CA GLY A 35 -12.48 -18.59 -10.02
C GLY A 35 -13.08 -17.61 -9.01
N LEU A 36 -13.24 -16.36 -9.43
CA LEU A 36 -13.82 -15.27 -8.63
C LEU A 36 -15.28 -15.57 -8.27
N LEU A 37 -15.59 -15.63 -7.00
CA LEU A 37 -16.95 -15.83 -6.50
C LEU A 37 -17.71 -14.49 -6.49
N LEU A 38 -18.87 -14.45 -7.15
CA LEU A 38 -19.80 -13.32 -7.15
C LEU A 38 -20.89 -13.46 -6.08
N SER A 39 -21.56 -12.36 -5.78
CA SER A 39 -22.63 -12.29 -4.76
C SER A 39 -23.82 -13.21 -5.04
N ASP A 40 -24.09 -13.51 -6.32
CA ASP A 40 -25.14 -14.45 -6.76
C ASP A 40 -24.73 -15.93 -6.66
N GLY A 41 -23.52 -16.22 -6.18
CA GLY A 41 -22.96 -17.57 -6.07
C GLY A 41 -22.33 -18.11 -7.36
N SER A 42 -22.38 -17.37 -8.46
CA SER A 42 -21.70 -17.75 -9.70
C SER A 42 -20.19 -17.50 -9.59
N ARG A 43 -19.42 -18.17 -10.47
CA ARG A 43 -17.96 -18.00 -10.54
C ARG A 43 -17.53 -17.51 -11.92
N VAL A 44 -16.52 -16.67 -11.92
CA VAL A 44 -15.88 -16.12 -13.13
C VAL A 44 -14.46 -16.65 -13.21
N GLU A 45 -14.13 -17.29 -14.31
CA GLU A 45 -12.77 -17.75 -14.59
C GLU A 45 -11.86 -16.58 -14.92
N LEU A 46 -10.74 -16.46 -14.21
CA LEU A 46 -9.73 -15.45 -14.51
C LEU A 46 -8.74 -15.98 -15.53
N ASP A 47 -8.53 -15.24 -16.61
CA ASP A 47 -7.64 -15.65 -17.70
C ASP A 47 -6.52 -14.60 -17.90
N PRO A 48 -5.40 -14.74 -17.20
CA PRO A 48 -4.29 -13.81 -17.33
C PRO A 48 -3.51 -14.00 -18.64
N ILE A 49 -3.11 -12.87 -19.27
CA ILE A 49 -2.03 -12.80 -20.23
C ILE A 49 -0.83 -12.13 -19.57
N LEU A 50 0.31 -12.82 -19.53
CA LEU A 50 1.53 -12.32 -18.90
C LEU A 50 2.31 -11.42 -19.86
N VAL A 51 2.59 -10.19 -19.41
CA VAL A 51 3.32 -9.21 -20.23
C VAL A 51 4.62 -8.82 -19.54
N GLY A 52 5.71 -8.77 -20.31
CA GLY A 52 7.01 -8.32 -19.79
C GLY A 52 8.07 -8.24 -20.89
N ARG A 53 9.12 -7.47 -20.67
CA ARG A 53 10.16 -7.14 -21.67
C ARG A 53 11.10 -8.31 -22.03
N ASN A 54 11.29 -9.26 -21.11
CA ASN A 54 12.19 -10.40 -21.32
C ASN A 54 11.36 -11.65 -21.67
N ALA A 55 11.38 -12.02 -22.95
CA ALA A 55 10.60 -13.15 -23.50
C ALA A 55 10.90 -14.48 -22.81
N GLU A 56 12.18 -14.80 -22.55
CA GLU A 56 12.56 -16.06 -21.90
C GLU A 56 12.01 -16.14 -20.48
N ARG A 57 12.12 -15.04 -19.74
CA ARG A 57 11.63 -14.95 -18.37
C ARG A 57 10.10 -15.06 -18.27
N VAL A 58 9.38 -14.37 -19.16
CA VAL A 58 7.93 -14.41 -19.20
C VAL A 58 7.44 -15.81 -19.60
N ALA A 59 8.06 -16.40 -20.65
CA ALA A 59 7.74 -17.76 -21.08
C ALA A 59 8.03 -18.81 -20.00
N GLU A 60 9.14 -18.66 -19.25
CA GLU A 60 9.47 -19.53 -18.12
C GLU A 60 8.37 -19.48 -17.05
N ILE A 61 7.95 -18.26 -16.66
CA ILE A 61 6.89 -18.07 -15.66
C ILE A 61 5.59 -18.67 -16.16
N ALA A 62 5.19 -18.40 -17.40
CA ALA A 62 3.97 -18.93 -18.01
C ALA A 62 3.94 -20.46 -17.98
N ARG A 63 5.01 -21.10 -18.43
CA ARG A 63 5.14 -22.56 -18.42
C ARG A 63 5.14 -23.16 -17.01
N ARG A 64 5.84 -22.53 -16.05
CA ARG A 64 5.95 -22.99 -14.67
C ARG A 64 4.61 -23.04 -13.96
N HIS A 65 3.70 -22.12 -14.30
CA HIS A 65 2.41 -21.93 -13.64
C HIS A 65 1.20 -22.25 -14.52
N ASP A 66 1.42 -22.95 -15.62
CA ASP A 66 0.37 -23.35 -16.58
C ASP A 66 -0.52 -22.17 -17.02
N VAL A 67 0.12 -21.02 -17.29
CA VAL A 67 -0.53 -19.86 -17.91
C VAL A 67 -0.34 -19.93 -19.41
N ALA A 68 -1.43 -20.13 -20.14
CA ALA A 68 -1.37 -20.39 -21.59
C ALA A 68 -0.93 -19.16 -22.40
N ARG A 69 -1.18 -17.95 -21.89
CA ARG A 69 -1.02 -16.71 -22.66
C ARG A 69 0.09 -15.83 -22.10
N TRP A 70 1.01 -15.43 -22.97
CA TRP A 70 2.07 -14.48 -22.65
C TRP A 70 2.56 -13.75 -23.89
N THR A 71 3.12 -12.54 -23.71
CA THR A 71 3.69 -11.75 -24.80
C THR A 71 4.74 -10.76 -24.30
N THR A 72 5.56 -10.24 -25.20
CA THR A 72 6.40 -9.05 -24.96
C THR A 72 5.85 -7.80 -25.63
N ASP A 73 4.76 -7.93 -26.37
CA ASP A 73 4.08 -6.85 -27.09
C ASP A 73 2.85 -6.41 -26.30
N LEU A 74 2.99 -5.29 -25.57
CA LEU A 74 1.89 -4.71 -24.79
C LEU A 74 0.78 -4.17 -25.70
N ASP A 75 1.15 -3.54 -26.84
CA ASP A 75 0.15 -2.94 -27.72
C ASP A 75 -0.74 -4.02 -28.37
N ALA A 76 -0.17 -5.17 -28.71
CA ALA A 76 -0.94 -6.33 -29.18
C ALA A 76 -1.87 -6.88 -28.09
N ALA A 77 -1.42 -6.97 -26.82
CA ALA A 77 -2.27 -7.39 -25.71
C ALA A 77 -3.41 -6.40 -25.44
N LEU A 78 -3.15 -5.10 -25.50
CA LEU A 78 -4.17 -4.07 -25.33
C LEU A 78 -5.20 -4.04 -26.46
N ALA A 79 -4.86 -4.49 -27.65
CA ALA A 79 -5.77 -4.54 -28.79
C ALA A 79 -6.79 -5.68 -28.72
N ASP A 80 -6.58 -6.69 -27.86
CA ASP A 80 -7.53 -7.81 -27.69
C ASP A 80 -8.77 -7.34 -26.93
N PRO A 81 -9.98 -7.37 -27.52
CA PRO A 81 -11.21 -6.93 -26.85
C PRO A 81 -11.66 -7.86 -25.71
N ASP A 82 -11.20 -9.10 -25.68
CA ASP A 82 -11.55 -10.07 -24.64
C ASP A 82 -10.78 -9.83 -23.33
N ASP A 83 -9.65 -9.11 -23.40
CA ASP A 83 -8.85 -8.71 -22.25
C ASP A 83 -9.31 -7.34 -21.76
N THR A 84 -10.22 -7.32 -20.79
CA THR A 84 -10.88 -6.08 -20.34
C THR A 84 -10.21 -5.39 -19.17
N VAL A 85 -9.34 -6.09 -18.44
CA VAL A 85 -8.62 -5.56 -17.28
C VAL A 85 -7.12 -5.47 -17.59
N TYR A 86 -6.53 -4.33 -17.27
CA TYR A 86 -5.09 -4.10 -17.31
C TYR A 86 -4.54 -3.92 -15.90
N PHE A 87 -3.51 -4.67 -15.56
CA PHE A 87 -2.76 -4.53 -14.31
C PHE A 87 -1.32 -4.09 -14.57
N ASP A 88 -0.81 -3.15 -13.74
CA ASP A 88 0.56 -2.67 -13.81
C ASP A 88 1.33 -2.82 -12.50
N ALA A 89 2.46 -3.54 -12.55
CA ALA A 89 3.46 -3.63 -11.50
C ALA A 89 4.89 -3.32 -12.02
N GLN A 90 4.98 -2.47 -13.02
CA GLN A 90 6.26 -1.99 -13.54
C GLN A 90 6.94 -1.00 -12.57
N LEU A 91 8.13 -0.53 -12.93
CA LEU A 91 8.74 0.62 -12.29
C LEU A 91 7.85 1.86 -12.48
N THR A 92 7.79 2.72 -11.48
CA THR A 92 6.94 3.92 -11.49
C THR A 92 7.23 4.82 -12.68
N SER A 93 8.51 4.94 -13.08
CA SER A 93 8.96 5.79 -14.19
C SER A 93 8.40 5.44 -15.58
N VAL A 94 7.91 4.21 -15.77
CA VAL A 94 7.33 3.77 -17.06
C VAL A 94 5.84 3.44 -16.96
N ARG A 95 5.28 3.50 -15.73
CA ARG A 95 3.88 3.12 -15.47
C ARG A 95 2.89 4.06 -16.13
N ALA A 96 3.10 5.37 -16.01
CA ALA A 96 2.14 6.37 -16.50
C ALA A 96 1.90 6.22 -18.01
N GLU A 97 2.94 6.03 -18.81
CA GLU A 97 2.81 5.82 -20.27
C GLU A 97 2.00 4.55 -20.59
N ALA A 98 2.33 3.43 -19.94
CA ALA A 98 1.62 2.16 -20.17
C ALA A 98 0.15 2.23 -19.71
N ALA A 99 -0.13 2.90 -18.58
CA ALA A 99 -1.48 3.11 -18.09
C ALA A 99 -2.31 3.99 -19.04
N LEU A 100 -1.75 5.08 -19.57
CA LEU A 100 -2.44 5.92 -20.57
C LEU A 100 -2.79 5.15 -21.84
N LYS A 101 -1.89 4.27 -22.33
CA LYS A 101 -2.19 3.37 -23.46
C LYS A 101 -3.36 2.42 -23.14
N ALA A 102 -3.38 1.86 -21.93
CA ALA A 102 -4.47 0.98 -21.51
C ALA A 102 -5.80 1.73 -21.35
N ILE A 103 -5.78 2.97 -20.86
CA ILE A 103 -6.96 3.85 -20.82
C ILE A 103 -7.47 4.13 -22.25
N ALA A 104 -6.57 4.47 -23.18
CA ALA A 104 -6.96 4.73 -24.56
C ALA A 104 -7.52 3.49 -25.27
N ALA A 105 -7.12 2.29 -24.84
CA ALA A 105 -7.67 1.01 -25.31
C ALA A 105 -8.98 0.61 -24.58
N GLY A 106 -9.53 1.45 -23.69
CA GLY A 106 -10.77 1.23 -22.96
C GLY A 106 -10.70 0.13 -21.90
N LYS A 107 -9.50 -0.21 -21.42
CA LYS A 107 -9.34 -1.22 -20.37
C LYS A 107 -9.67 -0.66 -19.00
N HIS A 108 -10.22 -1.48 -18.10
CA HIS A 108 -10.29 -1.18 -16.67
C HIS A 108 -8.91 -1.35 -16.06
N LEU A 109 -8.47 -0.44 -15.19
CA LEU A 109 -7.10 -0.41 -14.69
C LEU A 109 -6.99 -0.73 -13.20
N TYR A 110 -6.02 -1.58 -12.87
CA TYR A 110 -5.57 -1.81 -11.50
C TYR A 110 -4.04 -1.67 -11.45
N VAL A 111 -3.51 -0.78 -10.62
CA VAL A 111 -2.08 -0.46 -10.65
C VAL A 111 -1.44 -0.48 -9.26
N GLU A 112 -0.15 -0.81 -9.23
CA GLU A 112 0.65 -0.70 -8.00
C GLU A 112 0.87 0.77 -7.61
N LYS A 113 1.02 0.98 -6.31
CA LYS A 113 1.45 2.27 -5.77
C LYS A 113 2.97 2.49 -5.96
N PRO A 114 3.43 3.74 -6.04
CA PRO A 114 2.67 4.94 -6.36
C PRO A 114 2.20 4.91 -7.81
N ILE A 115 1.05 5.53 -8.10
CA ILE A 115 0.45 5.44 -9.46
C ILE A 115 1.27 6.16 -10.53
N ALA A 116 2.07 7.16 -10.15
CA ALA A 116 2.98 7.91 -10.99
C ALA A 116 4.15 8.47 -10.18
N GLU A 117 5.14 9.08 -10.85
CA GLU A 117 6.33 9.66 -10.21
C GLU A 117 6.03 10.98 -9.49
N ASP A 118 5.08 11.75 -10.01
CA ASP A 118 4.70 13.04 -9.46
C ASP A 118 3.19 13.28 -9.51
N GLU A 119 2.74 14.32 -8.79
CA GLU A 119 1.33 14.68 -8.71
C GLU A 119 0.71 15.06 -10.05
N PRO A 120 1.34 15.85 -10.94
CA PRO A 120 0.80 16.16 -12.25
C PRO A 120 0.51 14.91 -13.09
N ALA A 121 1.45 13.96 -13.18
CA ALA A 121 1.26 12.71 -13.89
C ALA A 121 0.20 11.81 -13.23
N ALA A 122 0.13 11.79 -11.89
CA ALA A 122 -0.90 11.05 -11.16
C ALA A 122 -2.30 11.61 -11.45
N ARG A 123 -2.46 12.95 -11.46
CA ARG A 123 -3.73 13.62 -11.82
C ARG A 123 -4.12 13.36 -13.26
N GLU A 124 -3.18 13.44 -14.19
CA GLU A 124 -3.44 13.14 -15.60
C GLU A 124 -4.02 11.74 -15.78
N LEU A 125 -3.47 10.74 -15.08
CA LEU A 125 -4.00 9.38 -15.10
C LEU A 125 -5.43 9.29 -14.53
N ALA A 126 -5.69 9.90 -13.38
CA ALA A 126 -7.01 9.88 -12.75
C ALA A 126 -8.05 10.55 -13.66
N GLU A 127 -7.76 11.75 -14.16
CA GLU A 127 -8.64 12.48 -15.07
C GLU A 127 -8.85 11.75 -16.41
N ALA A 128 -7.81 11.12 -16.95
CA ALA A 128 -7.94 10.36 -18.19
C ALA A 128 -8.84 9.13 -18.00
N ALA A 129 -8.72 8.43 -16.86
CA ALA A 129 -9.55 7.28 -16.51
C ALA A 129 -11.02 7.69 -16.34
N ASP A 130 -11.28 8.81 -15.64
CA ASP A 130 -12.63 9.37 -15.47
C ASP A 130 -13.24 9.79 -16.81
N ARG A 131 -12.49 10.51 -17.66
CA ARG A 131 -12.97 10.91 -19.00
C ARG A 131 -13.29 9.72 -19.89
N ALA A 132 -12.53 8.61 -19.75
CA ALA A 132 -12.79 7.38 -20.49
C ALA A 132 -13.95 6.56 -19.93
N GLY A 133 -14.46 6.90 -18.73
CA GLY A 133 -15.54 6.17 -18.06
C GLY A 133 -15.17 4.74 -17.68
N ILE A 134 -13.87 4.45 -17.53
CA ILE A 134 -13.38 3.13 -17.15
C ILE A 134 -13.35 2.99 -15.62
N LYS A 135 -13.42 1.76 -15.14
CA LYS A 135 -13.19 1.45 -13.73
C LYS A 135 -11.69 1.38 -13.46
N HIS A 136 -11.25 1.98 -12.37
CA HIS A 136 -9.85 2.04 -12.03
C HIS A 136 -9.64 1.88 -10.52
N GLY A 137 -8.48 1.34 -10.13
CA GLY A 137 -8.10 1.12 -8.75
C GLY A 137 -6.58 1.10 -8.55
N VAL A 138 -6.17 1.40 -7.33
CA VAL A 138 -4.77 1.36 -6.90
C VAL A 138 -4.58 0.38 -5.75
N VAL A 139 -3.41 -0.27 -5.69
CA VAL A 139 -3.10 -1.26 -4.66
C VAL A 139 -2.90 -0.59 -3.30
N HIS A 140 -3.80 -0.88 -2.36
CA HIS A 140 -3.78 -0.46 -0.96
C HIS A 140 -3.84 -1.68 -0.02
N ASP A 141 -2.97 -2.64 -0.25
CA ASP A 141 -2.94 -3.98 0.36
C ASP A 141 -3.04 -4.01 1.88
N LYS A 142 -2.46 -3.02 2.57
CA LYS A 142 -2.41 -3.02 4.03
C LYS A 142 -3.79 -2.87 4.68
N LEU A 143 -4.73 -2.19 4.01
CA LEU A 143 -6.10 -2.05 4.51
C LEU A 143 -6.86 -3.37 4.60
N TYR A 144 -6.37 -4.42 3.93
CA TYR A 144 -6.95 -5.76 3.93
C TYR A 144 -6.22 -6.73 4.87
N LEU A 145 -5.25 -6.24 5.65
CA LEU A 145 -4.54 -7.06 6.63
C LEU A 145 -5.30 -7.13 7.95
N PRO A 146 -5.23 -8.26 8.67
CA PRO A 146 -6.08 -8.55 9.84
C PRO A 146 -6.06 -7.46 10.91
N GLY A 147 -4.88 -6.96 11.27
CA GLY A 147 -4.74 -5.92 12.30
C GLY A 147 -5.43 -4.62 11.93
N LEU A 148 -5.28 -4.17 10.66
CA LEU A 148 -5.90 -2.93 10.18
C LEU A 148 -7.39 -3.09 9.90
N LEU A 149 -7.86 -4.27 9.48
CA LEU A 149 -9.30 -4.58 9.40
C LEU A 149 -9.97 -4.51 10.77
N LYS A 150 -9.31 -5.05 11.82
CA LYS A 150 -9.79 -4.94 13.21
C LYS A 150 -9.82 -3.49 13.69
N LEU A 151 -8.77 -2.72 13.41
CA LEU A 151 -8.72 -1.30 13.75
C LEU A 151 -9.84 -0.51 13.08
N ARG A 152 -10.06 -0.71 11.77
CA ARG A 152 -11.15 -0.09 11.01
C ARG A 152 -12.50 -0.43 11.62
N ARG A 153 -12.76 -1.70 11.95
CA ARG A 153 -13.99 -2.14 12.63
C ARG A 153 -14.24 -1.42 13.96
N LEU A 154 -13.18 -1.18 14.74
CA LEU A 154 -13.30 -0.41 15.99
C LEU A 154 -13.65 1.06 15.72
N VAL A 155 -13.08 1.67 14.67
CA VAL A 155 -13.40 3.05 14.27
C VAL A 155 -14.86 3.15 13.82
N GLU A 156 -15.26 2.30 12.88
CA GLU A 156 -16.64 2.24 12.34
C GLU A 156 -17.68 1.96 13.43
N GLY A 157 -17.32 1.12 14.41
CA GLY A 157 -18.15 0.81 15.57
C GLY A 157 -18.21 1.89 16.65
N GLY A 158 -17.50 3.02 16.47
CA GLY A 158 -17.51 4.13 17.44
C GLY A 158 -16.75 3.87 18.74
N PHE A 159 -15.92 2.80 18.80
CA PHE A 159 -15.20 2.38 20.01
C PHE A 159 -14.34 3.48 20.63
N PHE A 160 -13.77 4.36 19.82
CA PHE A 160 -12.88 5.41 20.29
C PHE A 160 -13.61 6.65 20.84
N GLY A 161 -14.93 6.80 20.57
CA GLY A 161 -15.57 8.10 20.68
C GLY A 161 -14.93 9.10 19.69
N ARG A 162 -14.50 10.26 20.15
CA ARG A 162 -13.71 11.18 19.30
C ARG A 162 -12.24 10.73 19.31
N ILE A 163 -11.69 10.43 18.15
CA ILE A 163 -10.25 10.12 17.99
C ILE A 163 -9.46 11.41 18.25
N LEU A 164 -8.40 11.29 19.03
CA LEU A 164 -7.54 12.38 19.46
C LEU A 164 -6.21 12.39 18.71
N SER A 165 -5.57 11.24 18.65
CA SER A 165 -4.26 11.09 18.05
C SER A 165 -4.00 9.69 17.52
N VAL A 166 -3.05 9.61 16.57
CA VAL A 166 -2.45 8.39 16.07
C VAL A 166 -0.94 8.49 16.25
N ARG A 167 -0.31 7.46 16.79
CA ARG A 167 1.15 7.31 16.78
C ARG A 167 1.50 6.07 15.98
N GLY A 168 2.46 6.16 15.07
CA GLY A 168 2.88 5.02 14.26
C GLY A 168 4.39 4.89 14.21
N GLU A 169 4.85 3.66 14.26
CA GLU A 169 6.26 3.31 14.13
C GLU A 169 6.40 2.20 13.11
N PHE A 170 7.08 2.50 12.01
CA PHE A 170 7.47 1.51 11.00
C PHE A 170 8.99 1.48 10.89
N GLY A 171 9.55 0.29 10.82
CA GLY A 171 10.94 0.17 10.43
C GLY A 171 11.60 -1.11 10.90
N TYR A 172 12.77 -1.31 10.37
CA TYR A 172 13.68 -2.39 10.69
C TYR A 172 15.09 -2.04 10.22
N TRP A 173 16.08 -2.78 10.71
CA TRP A 173 17.45 -2.59 10.24
C TRP A 173 17.61 -3.25 8.87
N VAL A 174 17.95 -2.49 7.86
CA VAL A 174 18.29 -2.99 6.53
C VAL A 174 19.80 -3.02 6.40
N PHE A 175 20.37 -4.22 6.23
CA PHE A 175 21.80 -4.40 6.09
C PHE A 175 22.34 -3.59 4.90
N GLU A 176 23.48 -2.96 5.12
CA GLU A 176 24.17 -2.05 4.20
C GLU A 176 24.78 -2.77 3.01
N GLY A 177 25.16 -4.04 3.18
CA GLY A 177 25.80 -4.87 2.17
C GLY A 177 27.30 -5.09 2.39
N ASP A 178 27.89 -4.55 3.47
CA ASP A 178 29.31 -4.68 3.82
C ASP A 178 29.66 -6.04 4.45
N TRP A 179 28.93 -6.45 5.49
CA TRP A 179 29.15 -7.70 6.21
C TRP A 179 28.00 -8.71 6.05
N GLN A 180 26.85 -8.26 5.66
CA GLN A 180 25.69 -9.06 5.24
C GLN A 180 25.18 -8.55 3.88
N PRO A 181 24.69 -9.42 3.00
CA PRO A 181 24.15 -9.00 1.71
C PRO A 181 23.03 -7.96 1.89
N ALA A 182 22.99 -6.94 1.04
CA ALA A 182 21.94 -5.95 1.03
C ALA A 182 20.56 -6.61 0.87
N GLN A 183 19.61 -6.24 1.74
CA GLN A 183 18.27 -6.84 1.75
C GLN A 183 17.31 -6.16 0.73
N ARG A 184 17.64 -4.95 0.31
CA ARG A 184 16.85 -4.18 -0.66
C ARG A 184 17.73 -3.80 -1.85
N PRO A 185 17.16 -3.70 -3.04
CA PRO A 185 17.88 -3.22 -4.22
C PRO A 185 18.48 -1.83 -4.01
N SER A 186 19.64 -1.59 -4.57
CA SER A 186 20.43 -0.35 -4.40
C SER A 186 19.69 0.91 -4.85
N TRP A 187 18.79 0.83 -5.83
CA TRP A 187 17.99 1.96 -6.28
C TRP A 187 17.13 2.59 -5.18
N ASN A 188 16.72 1.80 -4.15
CA ASN A 188 15.93 2.34 -3.03
C ASN A 188 16.65 3.45 -2.25
N TYR A 189 17.97 3.53 -2.36
CA TYR A 189 18.82 4.47 -1.63
C TYR A 189 19.45 5.52 -2.53
N ARG A 190 18.96 5.63 -3.79
CA ARG A 190 19.39 6.64 -4.76
C ARG A 190 18.22 7.55 -5.10
N ALA A 191 18.36 8.85 -4.83
CA ALA A 191 17.31 9.82 -5.11
C ALA A 191 17.05 9.97 -6.61
N GLU A 192 18.11 9.86 -7.42
CA GLU A 192 18.06 9.90 -8.88
C GLU A 192 17.30 8.72 -9.51
N ASP A 193 17.17 7.61 -8.78
CA ASP A 193 16.40 6.42 -9.19
C ASP A 193 14.98 6.41 -8.59
N GLY A 194 14.54 7.51 -7.95
CA GLY A 194 13.24 7.61 -7.28
C GLY A 194 13.17 6.88 -5.94
N GLY A 195 14.33 6.59 -5.33
CA GLY A 195 14.42 5.96 -4.00
C GLY A 195 14.03 6.89 -2.87
N GLY A 196 14.01 6.35 -1.66
CA GLY A 196 13.72 7.05 -0.41
C GLY A 196 12.58 6.41 0.36
N ILE A 197 12.72 6.40 1.69
CA ILE A 197 11.69 5.80 2.56
C ILE A 197 10.40 6.62 2.55
N ALA A 198 10.48 7.93 2.39
CA ALA A 198 9.29 8.78 2.29
C ALA A 198 8.50 8.46 1.02
N THR A 199 9.18 8.33 -0.12
CA THR A 199 8.56 7.94 -1.41
C THR A 199 7.93 6.56 -1.35
N ASP A 200 8.54 5.60 -0.63
CA ASP A 200 7.99 4.25 -0.45
C ASP A 200 6.83 4.22 0.54
N MET A 201 6.96 4.90 1.70
CA MET A 201 6.06 4.71 2.84
C MET A 201 4.94 5.76 2.97
N PHE A 202 5.13 7.01 2.56
CA PHE A 202 4.08 8.01 2.70
C PHE A 202 2.82 7.70 1.88
N PRO A 203 2.89 7.11 0.68
CA PRO A 203 1.69 6.59 0.01
C PRO A 203 0.94 5.54 0.84
N HIS A 204 1.64 4.69 1.60
CA HIS A 204 1.00 3.76 2.52
C HIS A 204 0.32 4.48 3.68
N TRP A 205 0.98 5.49 4.26
CA TRP A 205 0.40 6.26 5.36
C TRP A 205 -0.81 7.08 4.92
N SER A 206 -0.80 7.62 3.69
CA SER A 206 -1.95 8.28 3.11
C SER A 206 -3.18 7.39 3.17
N TYR A 207 -3.14 6.22 2.53
CA TYR A 207 -4.32 5.38 2.46
C TYR A 207 -4.68 4.71 3.80
N VAL A 208 -3.70 4.43 4.69
CA VAL A 208 -3.99 3.89 6.02
C VAL A 208 -4.70 4.93 6.89
N LEU A 209 -4.19 6.17 6.93
CA LEU A 209 -4.80 7.24 7.72
C LEU A 209 -6.16 7.63 7.15
N GLU A 210 -6.25 7.87 5.84
CA GLU A 210 -7.48 8.30 5.18
C GLU A 210 -8.54 7.21 5.11
N GLY A 211 -8.12 5.95 4.95
CA GLY A 211 -9.05 4.81 4.88
C GLY A 211 -9.54 4.30 6.25
N ILE A 212 -8.89 4.70 7.35
CA ILE A 212 -9.26 4.22 8.70
C ILE A 212 -9.68 5.36 9.62
N VAL A 213 -9.01 6.52 9.56
CA VAL A 213 -9.17 7.59 10.55
C VAL A 213 -9.85 8.81 9.96
N ALA A 214 -9.16 9.58 9.12
CA ALA A 214 -9.66 10.80 8.48
C ALA A 214 -8.70 11.31 7.39
N PRO A 215 -9.17 12.15 6.44
CA PRO A 215 -8.33 12.77 5.43
C PRO A 215 -7.14 13.53 6.01
N VAL A 216 -5.97 13.43 5.37
CA VAL A 216 -4.77 14.18 5.73
C VAL A 216 -4.85 15.58 5.13
N GLU A 217 -4.77 16.62 5.95
CA GLU A 217 -4.85 18.03 5.53
C GLU A 217 -3.48 18.69 5.38
N ALA A 218 -2.52 18.30 6.21
CA ALA A 218 -1.18 18.88 6.18
C ALA A 218 -0.12 17.92 6.73
N VAL A 219 1.14 18.18 6.37
CA VAL A 219 2.31 17.44 6.87
C VAL A 219 3.44 18.38 7.28
N THR A 220 4.10 18.01 8.38
CA THR A 220 5.43 18.51 8.78
C THR A 220 6.36 17.31 8.88
N ALA A 221 7.42 17.27 8.08
CA ALA A 221 8.31 16.13 8.02
C ALA A 221 9.79 16.52 8.07
N ARG A 222 10.62 15.56 8.51
CA ARG A 222 12.06 15.60 8.40
C ARG A 222 12.54 14.28 7.79
N LEU A 223 13.16 14.35 6.61
CA LEU A 223 13.75 13.23 5.90
C LEU A 223 15.26 13.25 6.13
N VAL A 224 15.85 12.10 6.39
CA VAL A 224 17.27 11.98 6.75
C VAL A 224 17.87 10.75 6.09
N THR A 225 19.10 10.90 5.59
CA THR A 225 19.97 9.78 5.21
C THR A 225 20.97 9.58 6.36
N HIS A 226 20.74 8.55 7.18
CA HIS A 226 21.61 8.24 8.31
C HIS A 226 22.82 7.39 7.91
N ILE A 227 22.64 6.51 6.93
CA ILE A 227 23.69 5.65 6.38
C ILE A 227 24.05 6.18 5.00
N ASP A 228 25.14 6.89 4.90
CA ASP A 228 25.58 7.59 3.68
C ASP A 228 26.36 6.71 2.70
N GLN A 229 26.79 5.50 3.14
CA GLN A 229 27.47 4.53 2.30
C GLN A 229 26.78 3.16 2.38
N ARG A 230 26.53 2.56 1.22
CA ARG A 230 25.97 1.21 1.08
C ARG A 230 26.67 0.44 -0.04
N TRP A 231 26.38 -0.84 -0.18
CA TRP A 231 26.94 -1.72 -1.22
C TRP A 231 25.84 -2.25 -2.12
N ASP A 232 26.08 -2.24 -3.41
CA ASP A 232 25.14 -2.71 -4.41
C ASP A 232 25.08 -4.26 -4.47
N GLU A 233 24.29 -4.79 -5.41
CA GLU A 233 24.09 -6.22 -5.63
C GLU A 233 25.36 -6.97 -6.06
N GLN A 234 26.40 -6.25 -6.47
CA GLN A 234 27.72 -6.76 -6.86
C GLN A 234 28.75 -6.59 -5.73
N GLY A 235 28.34 -6.04 -4.58
CA GLY A 235 29.22 -5.74 -3.45
C GLY A 235 30.13 -4.52 -3.67
N LYS A 236 29.76 -3.63 -4.61
CA LYS A 236 30.49 -2.38 -4.84
C LYS A 236 29.91 -1.27 -3.97
N PRO A 237 30.75 -0.52 -3.24
CA PRO A 237 30.28 0.60 -2.40
C PRO A 237 29.77 1.75 -3.26
N TYR A 238 28.70 2.42 -2.81
CA TYR A 238 28.13 3.62 -3.42
C TYR A 238 27.61 4.58 -2.32
N ALA A 239 27.51 5.86 -2.65
CA ALA A 239 26.91 6.87 -1.79
C ALA A 239 25.39 6.75 -1.83
N ALA A 240 24.74 6.64 -0.66
CA ALA A 240 23.30 6.73 -0.53
C ALA A 240 22.88 8.21 -0.59
N THR A 241 21.98 8.56 -1.51
CA THR A 241 21.52 9.92 -1.76
C THR A 241 20.05 10.12 -1.36
N ALA A 242 19.30 9.03 -1.17
CA ALA A 242 17.92 9.05 -0.73
C ALA A 242 17.79 8.85 0.78
N ASP A 243 16.69 9.34 1.35
CA ASP A 243 16.38 9.20 2.76
C ASP A 243 16.14 7.73 3.16
N ASP A 244 16.72 7.33 4.31
CA ASP A 244 16.50 6.03 4.96
C ASP A 244 15.70 6.13 6.27
N ALA A 245 15.37 7.37 6.68
CA ALA A 245 14.48 7.66 7.79
C ALA A 245 13.61 8.89 7.51
N ALA A 246 12.34 8.83 7.93
CA ALA A 246 11.36 9.90 7.84
C ALA A 246 10.63 10.05 9.18
N TYR A 247 10.63 11.25 9.72
CA TYR A 247 9.93 11.64 10.94
C TYR A 247 8.85 12.63 10.55
N ALA A 248 7.57 12.30 10.80
CA ALA A 248 6.48 13.12 10.29
C ALA A 248 5.33 13.32 11.28
N LEU A 249 4.76 14.53 11.25
CA LEU A 249 3.48 14.89 11.84
C LEU A 249 2.50 15.16 10.71
N PHE A 250 1.36 14.48 10.74
CA PHE A 250 0.24 14.67 9.83
C PHE A 250 -0.93 15.27 10.61
N GLU A 251 -1.51 16.33 10.05
CA GLU A 251 -2.75 16.91 10.55
C GLU A 251 -3.90 16.35 9.75
N LEU A 252 -4.86 15.73 10.42
CA LEU A 252 -6.01 15.11 9.81
C LEU A 252 -7.27 15.96 10.05
N ALA A 253 -8.25 15.80 9.19
CA ALA A 253 -9.56 16.41 9.37
C ALA A 253 -10.15 16.13 10.75
N GLY A 254 -10.88 17.10 11.32
CA GLY A 254 -11.42 16.99 12.67
C GLY A 254 -10.41 17.26 13.79
N GLY A 255 -9.21 17.75 13.45
CA GLY A 255 -8.18 18.11 14.43
C GLY A 255 -7.42 16.91 15.01
N VAL A 256 -7.46 15.77 14.38
CA VAL A 256 -6.68 14.59 14.78
C VAL A 256 -5.23 14.78 14.37
N MET A 257 -4.31 14.52 15.29
CA MET A 257 -2.87 14.56 15.03
C MET A 257 -2.31 13.14 14.88
N ALA A 258 -1.58 12.89 13.78
CA ALA A 258 -0.87 11.64 13.59
C ALA A 258 0.63 11.88 13.53
N GLN A 259 1.40 11.16 14.35
CA GLN A 259 2.85 11.12 14.31
C GLN A 259 3.29 9.75 13.82
N LEU A 260 3.98 9.70 12.67
CA LEU A 260 4.51 8.44 12.14
C LEU A 260 5.99 8.57 11.83
N ASN A 261 6.76 7.62 12.36
CA ASN A 261 8.17 7.44 12.03
C ASN A 261 8.32 6.25 11.09
N SER A 262 9.18 6.41 10.11
CA SER A 262 9.55 5.35 9.17
C SER A 262 11.05 5.26 9.08
N SER A 263 11.65 4.07 9.28
CA SER A 263 13.11 3.95 9.27
C SER A 263 13.59 2.58 8.80
N TRP A 264 14.57 2.59 7.90
CA TRP A 264 15.32 1.39 7.50
C TRP A 264 16.60 1.19 8.33
N VAL A 265 16.78 2.02 9.35
CA VAL A 265 17.97 2.03 10.21
C VAL A 265 17.59 2.00 11.69
N THR A 266 16.51 1.29 12.04
CA THR A 266 16.07 1.08 13.42
C THR A 266 16.03 -0.39 13.78
N ARG A 267 16.48 -0.75 15.00
CA ARG A 267 16.34 -2.10 15.53
C ARG A 267 14.99 -2.25 16.20
N VAL A 268 14.29 -3.32 15.82
CA VAL A 268 12.91 -3.56 16.25
C VAL A 268 12.87 -4.03 17.70
N HIS A 269 12.04 -3.36 18.53
CA HIS A 269 11.69 -3.77 19.89
C HIS A 269 10.17 -3.70 20.10
N ARG A 270 9.43 -4.28 19.16
CA ARG A 270 7.96 -4.44 19.13
C ARG A 270 7.64 -5.76 18.42
N ASP A 271 6.38 -6.17 18.44
CA ASP A 271 5.99 -7.49 17.93
C ASP A 271 5.93 -7.55 16.39
N GLU A 272 5.69 -6.42 15.72
CA GLU A 272 5.60 -6.33 14.26
C GLU A 272 6.47 -5.19 13.71
N LEU A 273 6.71 -5.19 12.37
CA LEU A 273 7.52 -4.15 11.72
C LEU A 273 6.81 -2.79 11.69
N VAL A 274 5.50 -2.77 11.83
CA VAL A 274 4.70 -1.56 11.98
C VAL A 274 3.72 -1.71 13.13
N GLU A 275 3.50 -0.63 13.85
CA GLU A 275 2.52 -0.54 14.93
C GLU A 275 1.87 0.84 14.89
N PHE A 276 0.54 0.88 15.00
CA PHE A 276 -0.26 2.09 15.14
C PHE A 276 -0.94 2.08 16.48
N HIS A 277 -0.79 3.15 17.24
CA HIS A 277 -1.49 3.39 18.49
C HIS A 277 -2.49 4.52 18.28
N VAL A 278 -3.77 4.22 18.39
CA VAL A 278 -4.88 5.17 18.21
C VAL A 278 -5.49 5.46 19.57
N ASP A 279 -5.53 6.73 19.95
CA ASP A 279 -6.14 7.19 21.20
C ASP A 279 -7.41 7.98 20.93
N GLY A 280 -8.47 7.65 21.66
CA GLY A 280 -9.75 8.34 21.63
C GLY A 280 -10.31 8.63 23.04
N THR A 281 -11.42 9.35 23.09
CA THR A 281 -12.04 9.74 24.38
C THR A 281 -12.66 8.58 25.12
N GLU A 282 -13.08 7.51 24.42
CA GLU A 282 -13.77 6.35 25.00
C GLU A 282 -12.90 5.10 25.03
N GLY A 283 -11.83 5.04 24.24
CA GLY A 283 -10.96 3.90 24.19
C GLY A 283 -9.73 4.15 23.33
N SER A 284 -8.78 3.22 23.39
CA SER A 284 -7.55 3.22 22.61
C SER A 284 -7.31 1.83 22.02
N ALA A 285 -6.60 1.77 20.89
CA ALA A 285 -6.17 0.51 20.29
C ALA A 285 -4.71 0.58 19.81
N VAL A 286 -4.04 -0.57 19.85
CA VAL A 286 -2.72 -0.76 19.25
C VAL A 286 -2.88 -1.85 18.19
N ALA A 287 -2.59 -1.50 16.94
CA ALA A 287 -2.72 -2.39 15.79
C ALA A 287 -1.40 -2.48 15.01
N GLY A 288 -0.98 -3.70 14.71
CA GLY A 288 0.01 -3.99 13.69
C GLY A 288 -0.67 -4.41 12.38
N LEU A 289 0.04 -5.14 11.52
CA LEU A 289 -0.55 -5.69 10.29
C LEU A 289 -1.46 -6.90 10.57
N HIS A 290 -1.18 -7.65 11.62
CA HIS A 290 -1.89 -8.90 11.97
C HIS A 290 -2.60 -8.84 13.31
N HIS A 291 -2.06 -8.15 14.29
CA HIS A 291 -2.57 -8.07 15.65
C HIS A 291 -3.28 -6.75 15.92
N CYS A 292 -4.29 -6.80 16.77
CA CYS A 292 -4.93 -5.62 17.32
C CYS A 292 -5.34 -5.90 18.78
N VAL A 293 -4.97 -5.00 19.69
CA VAL A 293 -5.42 -4.99 21.07
C VAL A 293 -6.09 -3.66 21.37
N ALA A 294 -7.06 -3.67 22.28
CA ALA A 294 -7.82 -2.48 22.62
C ALA A 294 -8.02 -2.36 24.13
N GLN A 295 -8.20 -1.14 24.61
CA GLN A 295 -8.53 -0.81 25.99
C GLN A 295 -9.64 0.23 26.01
N HIS A 296 -10.78 -0.11 26.62
CA HIS A 296 -11.87 0.85 26.83
C HIS A 296 -11.61 1.70 28.08
N ARG A 297 -12.16 2.92 28.13
CA ARG A 297 -11.99 3.85 29.26
C ARG A 297 -12.36 3.25 30.61
N SER A 298 -13.35 2.36 30.66
CA SER A 298 -13.76 1.68 31.90
C SER A 298 -12.73 0.71 32.48
N GLN A 299 -11.74 0.31 31.63
CA GLN A 299 -10.66 -0.61 31.99
C GLN A 299 -9.32 0.12 32.17
N THR A 300 -9.31 1.45 31.98
CA THR A 300 -8.06 2.23 32.07
C THR A 300 -7.57 2.27 33.50
N PRO A 301 -6.39 1.76 33.82
CA PRO A 301 -5.84 1.80 35.17
C PRO A 301 -5.54 3.24 35.59
N ARG A 302 -5.43 3.46 36.90
CA ARG A 302 -5.06 4.75 37.49
C ARG A 302 -3.61 4.71 37.94
N PRO A 303 -2.63 5.01 37.06
CA PRO A 303 -1.24 5.08 37.44
C PRO A 303 -0.98 6.31 38.32
N VAL A 304 0.00 6.19 39.20
CA VAL A 304 0.48 7.32 40.00
C VAL A 304 1.91 7.62 39.57
N TRP A 305 2.12 8.81 39.02
CA TRP A 305 3.47 9.23 38.67
C TRP A 305 4.28 9.51 39.93
N ASN A 306 5.26 8.65 40.21
CA ASN A 306 6.26 8.84 41.24
C ASN A 306 7.63 8.35 40.75
N PRO A 307 8.60 9.25 40.46
CA PRO A 307 9.90 8.85 39.92
C PRO A 307 10.76 8.07 40.92
N ASP A 308 10.45 8.14 42.22
CA ASP A 308 11.21 7.47 43.28
C ASP A 308 10.74 6.02 43.53
N LEU A 309 9.62 5.63 42.96
CA LEU A 309 9.04 4.29 43.10
C LEU A 309 8.94 3.60 41.76
N ALA A 310 9.21 2.29 41.75
CA ALA A 310 8.98 1.48 40.56
C ALA A 310 7.48 1.41 40.25
N GLU A 311 7.12 1.60 38.98
CA GLU A 311 5.74 1.40 38.52
C GLU A 311 5.37 -0.09 38.60
N THR A 312 4.27 -0.37 39.25
CA THR A 312 3.77 -1.72 39.48
C THR A 312 2.56 -2.09 38.62
N THR A 313 1.99 -1.12 37.92
CA THR A 313 0.85 -1.34 37.03
C THR A 313 1.27 -2.15 35.79
N PRO A 314 0.73 -3.34 35.56
CA PRO A 314 1.08 -4.16 34.41
C PRO A 314 0.34 -3.64 33.15
N PHE A 315 0.73 -2.47 32.66
CA PHE A 315 0.01 -1.74 31.60
C PHE A 315 -0.35 -2.62 30.39
N ARG A 316 0.58 -3.42 29.87
CA ARG A 316 0.30 -4.29 28.71
C ARG A 316 -0.79 -5.34 28.98
N GLN A 317 -0.91 -5.81 30.21
CA GLN A 317 -1.91 -6.82 30.61
C GLN A 317 -3.33 -6.23 30.73
N GLN A 318 -3.46 -4.91 30.69
CA GLN A 318 -4.76 -4.22 30.75
C GLN A 318 -5.40 -4.05 29.35
N TRP A 319 -4.76 -4.57 28.32
CA TRP A 319 -5.26 -4.54 26.95
C TRP A 319 -5.84 -5.89 26.55
N SER A 320 -6.97 -5.87 25.85
CA SER A 320 -7.67 -7.07 25.41
C SER A 320 -7.47 -7.30 23.92
N PRO A 321 -7.20 -8.53 23.47
CA PRO A 321 -7.15 -8.83 22.04
C PRO A 321 -8.49 -8.52 21.37
N VAL A 322 -8.45 -7.87 20.21
CA VAL A 322 -9.62 -7.72 19.36
C VAL A 322 -9.82 -9.02 18.58
N PRO A 323 -10.96 -9.71 18.77
CA PRO A 323 -11.17 -11.02 18.20
C PRO A 323 -11.30 -10.99 16.69
N ASP A 324 -10.98 -12.11 16.04
CA ASP A 324 -11.32 -12.36 14.65
C ASP A 324 -12.83 -12.50 14.51
N ASN A 325 -13.40 -11.94 13.45
CA ASN A 325 -14.82 -12.06 13.14
C ASN A 325 -15.05 -12.79 11.81
N THR A 326 -13.99 -13.13 11.13
CA THR A 326 -13.96 -13.88 9.88
C THR A 326 -12.58 -14.49 9.69
N GLU A 327 -12.44 -15.38 8.75
CA GLU A 327 -11.13 -15.77 8.23
C GLU A 327 -10.56 -14.63 7.41
N PHE A 328 -9.27 -14.37 7.59
CA PHE A 328 -8.55 -13.34 6.84
C PHE A 328 -7.73 -13.99 5.75
N ASP A 329 -7.85 -13.46 4.55
CA ASP A 329 -7.08 -13.89 3.40
C ASP A 329 -5.84 -13.01 3.19
N ASN A 330 -5.05 -13.33 2.19
CA ASN A 330 -3.96 -12.48 1.73
C ASN A 330 -4.50 -11.11 1.30
N GLY A 331 -3.92 -10.03 1.82
CA GLY A 331 -4.43 -8.66 1.58
C GLY A 331 -4.44 -8.27 0.11
N PHE A 332 -3.46 -8.73 -0.69
CA PHE A 332 -3.47 -8.51 -2.15
C PHE A 332 -4.60 -9.26 -2.84
N LYS A 333 -4.83 -10.54 -2.47
CA LYS A 333 -5.90 -11.36 -3.03
C LYS A 333 -7.26 -10.75 -2.70
N ALA A 334 -7.50 -10.40 -1.44
CA ALA A 334 -8.77 -9.80 -1.01
C ALA A 334 -9.08 -8.51 -1.77
N GLN A 335 -8.10 -7.64 -1.96
CA GLN A 335 -8.28 -6.41 -2.74
C GLN A 335 -8.49 -6.69 -4.23
N TRP A 336 -7.79 -7.69 -4.80
CA TRP A 336 -8.04 -8.13 -6.17
C TRP A 336 -9.48 -8.59 -6.37
N GLU A 337 -9.98 -9.42 -5.47
CA GLU A 337 -11.36 -9.90 -5.55
C GLU A 337 -12.37 -8.76 -5.47
N GLU A 338 -12.17 -7.79 -4.57
CA GLU A 338 -13.00 -6.60 -4.47
C GLU A 338 -12.98 -5.78 -5.77
N PHE A 339 -11.77 -5.49 -6.30
CA PHE A 339 -11.63 -4.74 -7.55
C PHE A 339 -12.27 -5.47 -8.75
N LEU A 340 -12.08 -6.77 -8.88
CA LEU A 340 -12.67 -7.53 -9.98
C LEU A 340 -14.20 -7.64 -9.87
N ARG A 341 -14.75 -7.77 -8.65
CA ARG A 341 -16.20 -7.66 -8.44
C ARG A 341 -16.71 -6.28 -8.86
N TYR A 342 -16.02 -5.23 -8.46
CA TYR A 342 -16.35 -3.86 -8.90
C TYR A 342 -16.34 -3.75 -10.43
N VAL A 343 -15.32 -4.26 -11.13
CA VAL A 343 -15.26 -4.28 -12.60
C VAL A 343 -16.50 -4.97 -13.20
N LEU A 344 -16.94 -6.06 -12.58
CA LEU A 344 -18.08 -6.86 -13.04
C LEU A 344 -19.44 -6.29 -12.64
N GLY A 345 -19.48 -5.19 -11.86
CA GLY A 345 -20.72 -4.58 -11.36
C GLY A 345 -21.31 -5.29 -10.14
N ASP A 346 -20.52 -6.10 -9.44
CA ASP A 346 -20.90 -6.89 -8.27
C ASP A 346 -20.30 -6.32 -6.96
N GLY A 347 -20.26 -5.00 -6.81
CA GLY A 347 -19.77 -4.32 -5.63
C GLY A 347 -19.15 -2.96 -5.92
N GLU A 348 -18.58 -2.36 -4.90
CA GLU A 348 -17.87 -1.09 -4.94
C GLU A 348 -16.37 -1.30 -4.67
N HIS A 349 -15.56 -0.33 -5.08
CA HIS A 349 -14.13 -0.29 -4.79
C HIS A 349 -13.72 1.14 -4.46
N PRO A 350 -13.42 1.45 -3.18
CA PRO A 350 -13.17 2.82 -2.75
C PRO A 350 -11.77 3.35 -3.06
N HIS A 351 -10.88 2.48 -3.55
CA HIS A 351 -9.46 2.79 -3.76
C HIS A 351 -9.18 3.11 -5.23
N ASP A 352 -9.77 4.19 -5.71
CA ASP A 352 -9.63 4.69 -7.08
C ASP A 352 -8.27 5.39 -7.32
N PHE A 353 -8.06 5.93 -8.52
CA PHE A 353 -6.84 6.68 -8.84
C PHE A 353 -6.71 7.98 -8.06
N TRP A 354 -7.81 8.60 -7.62
CA TRP A 354 -7.74 9.79 -6.78
C TRP A 354 -7.12 9.48 -5.41
N SER A 355 -7.41 8.33 -4.85
CA SER A 355 -6.73 7.86 -3.65
C SER A 355 -5.22 7.62 -3.88
N GLY A 356 -4.84 7.21 -5.10
CA GLY A 356 -3.45 7.12 -5.52
C GLY A 356 -2.77 8.49 -5.67
N VAL A 357 -3.50 9.49 -6.20
CA VAL A 357 -3.04 10.90 -6.26
C VAL A 357 -2.72 11.40 -4.86
N ARG A 358 -3.58 11.14 -3.87
CA ARG A 358 -3.36 11.50 -2.46
C ARG A 358 -2.04 10.95 -1.92
N GLY A 359 -1.73 9.68 -2.25
CA GLY A 359 -0.46 9.06 -1.85
C GLY A 359 0.76 9.77 -2.42
N VAL A 360 0.74 10.14 -3.70
CA VAL A 360 1.81 10.89 -4.36
C VAL A 360 1.93 12.30 -3.79
N GLN A 361 0.79 13.01 -3.60
CA GLN A 361 0.76 14.32 -2.96
C GLN A 361 1.42 14.31 -1.58
N LEU A 362 1.08 13.33 -0.74
CA LEU A 362 1.63 13.25 0.61
C LEU A 362 3.14 13.03 0.59
N ALA A 363 3.64 12.16 -0.29
CA ALA A 363 5.08 11.93 -0.44
C ALA A 363 5.81 13.21 -0.86
N GLN A 364 5.31 13.92 -1.87
CA GLN A 364 5.89 15.17 -2.34
C GLN A 364 5.77 16.31 -1.31
N ALA A 365 4.63 16.41 -0.62
CA ALA A 365 4.44 17.40 0.45
C ALA A 365 5.41 17.16 1.62
N GLY A 366 5.64 15.89 1.98
CA GLY A 366 6.62 15.52 3.00
C GLY A 366 8.06 15.88 2.61
N ALA A 367 8.45 15.60 1.37
CA ALA A 367 9.76 15.98 0.83
C ALA A 367 9.93 17.52 0.85
N ARG A 368 8.93 18.26 0.38
CA ARG A 368 8.91 19.72 0.41
C ARG A 368 8.96 20.26 1.82
N SER A 369 8.19 19.68 2.75
CA SER A 369 8.22 20.08 4.17
C SER A 369 9.61 19.92 4.77
N SER A 370 10.29 18.81 4.50
CA SER A 370 11.65 18.55 4.97
C SER A 370 12.66 19.54 4.38
N ALA A 371 12.58 19.82 3.08
CA ALA A 371 13.50 20.72 2.38
C ALA A 371 13.34 22.18 2.83
N GLU A 372 12.09 22.63 3.01
CA GLU A 372 11.76 24.01 3.36
C GLU A 372 11.69 24.25 4.88
N GLY A 373 11.71 23.20 5.70
CA GLY A 373 11.64 23.29 7.16
C GLY A 373 10.31 23.86 7.68
N ARG A 374 9.19 23.60 6.97
CA ARG A 374 7.88 24.15 7.32
C ARG A 374 6.74 23.15 7.12
N ARG A 375 5.60 23.47 7.70
CA ARG A 375 4.32 22.81 7.45
C ARG A 375 3.88 22.99 5.99
N VAL A 376 3.41 21.94 5.36
CA VAL A 376 2.86 21.95 4.00
C VAL A 376 1.42 21.44 4.02
N VAL A 377 0.50 22.23 3.49
CA VAL A 377 -0.92 21.87 3.31
C VAL A 377 -1.06 21.06 2.03
N LEU A 378 -1.84 19.98 2.08
CA LEU A 378 -2.22 19.20 0.91
C LEU A 378 -3.38 19.89 0.17
N GLY A 379 -3.29 19.92 -1.15
CA GLY A 379 -4.40 20.36 -2.00
C GLY A 379 -5.50 19.30 -2.08
N GLU A 380 -6.64 19.68 -2.66
CA GLU A 380 -7.69 18.72 -3.00
C GLU A 380 -7.20 17.72 -4.07
N ALA A 381 -7.58 16.47 -3.97
CA ALA A 381 -7.21 15.47 -4.95
C ALA A 381 -8.11 15.54 -6.20
N SER A 382 -9.43 15.65 -6.02
CA SER A 382 -10.39 15.79 -7.12
C SER A 382 -10.50 17.25 -7.57
N ALA A 383 -10.72 17.46 -8.88
CA ALA A 383 -11.26 18.71 -9.34
C ALA A 383 -12.64 18.90 -8.70
N SER A 384 -12.81 20.01 -7.99
CA SER A 384 -14.08 20.45 -7.39
C SER A 384 -15.18 20.63 -8.43
#